data_3636fab25128695ba2991d5df5c352cd
#
_entry.id   3636fab25128695ba2991d5df5c352cd
#
_cell.length_a   1.000
_cell.length_b   1.000
_cell.length_c   1.000
_cell.angle_alpha   90.00
_cell.angle_beta   90.00
_cell.angle_gamma   90.00
#
_symmetry.space_group_name_H-M   'P 1'
#
loop_
_entity.id
_entity.type
_entity.pdbx_description
1 polymer ?
#
loop_
_entity_poly.entity_id
_entity_poly.type
_entity_poly.pdbx_seq_one_letter_code
_entity_poly.pdbx_strand_id
1 'polypeptide(L)'
;MSVVLSTIQREQAGSDSYNRFEYQAHWIVYHIINQLEKKPKCIVFCEFHDDMAQLADGDGSQFEFYQIKTKEDNDDWSVSELSKREKRKNGSYKKSFLGFIFYNFLKFGDECSCCHFVSNNNYDIDVRTWQSYIEDSKCLADENMELYDKIKARIKDEYADNIPSDFDGIYDKFIQKTFIYQSELQLYTYENQVLGMFFKQLADKRIPINTANVIFQQIVNDVRIKSKEKISPPISFRSLVEKKGIKICDINDKLNKKIGTGGNYNEFSDFLETLLLPEDKIYRLIKAKMLHDARWLNIEDIKYQETILLLRKTITESLDKKMQTLISIKDLCNQKLQERELDSDTLDDLLIEVLYYEQQFRKYNGT
;
A
#
# COMPACT_ATOMS: atom_id res chain seq x y z
N MET A 1 45.35 -2.15 5.42
CA MET A 1 43.89 -1.98 5.45
C MET A 1 43.58 -0.54 5.80
N SER A 2 42.60 0.08 5.16
CA SER A 2 42.17 1.45 5.51
C SER A 2 41.54 1.47 6.90
N VAL A 3 41.93 2.41 7.76
CA VAL A 3 41.35 2.59 9.10
C VAL A 3 39.82 2.82 9.01
N VAL A 4 39.37 3.51 7.99
CA VAL A 4 37.94 3.75 7.75
C VAL A 4 37.18 2.44 7.56
N LEU A 5 37.75 1.46 6.86
CA LEU A 5 37.09 0.17 6.58
C LEU A 5 37.12 -0.79 7.79
N SER A 6 37.99 -0.54 8.78
CA SER A 6 38.12 -1.36 9.97
C SER A 6 37.49 -0.73 11.22
N THR A 7 36.98 0.50 11.11
CA THR A 7 36.36 1.21 12.23
C THR A 7 34.85 0.92 12.29
N ILE A 8 34.40 0.52 13.48
CA ILE A 8 32.96 0.29 13.73
C ILE A 8 32.20 1.62 13.59
N GLN A 9 31.06 1.58 12.91
CA GLN A 9 30.19 2.75 12.78
C GLN A 9 29.72 3.22 14.16
N ARG A 10 29.75 4.53 14.38
CA ARG A 10 29.38 5.14 15.67
C ARG A 10 27.88 5.12 15.93
N GLU A 11 27.07 5.20 14.88
CA GLU A 11 25.60 5.28 14.95
C GLU A 11 24.97 4.45 13.83
N GLN A 12 24.03 3.60 14.22
CA GLN A 12 23.17 2.83 13.30
C GLN A 12 21.69 3.21 13.42
N ALA A 13 21.35 4.05 14.41
CA ALA A 13 19.97 4.40 14.74
C ALA A 13 19.16 4.97 13.55
N GLY A 14 19.82 5.65 12.61
CA GLY A 14 19.18 6.14 11.38
C GLY A 14 18.77 5.01 10.46
N SER A 15 19.66 4.04 10.24
CA SER A 15 19.39 2.85 9.43
C SER A 15 18.29 1.99 10.05
N ASP A 16 18.34 1.79 11.38
CA ASP A 16 17.35 1.00 12.10
C ASP A 16 15.95 1.64 12.02
N SER A 17 15.88 2.97 12.19
CA SER A 17 14.62 3.70 12.08
C SER A 17 14.05 3.63 10.66
N TYR A 18 14.91 3.74 9.65
CA TYR A 18 14.52 3.62 8.25
C TYR A 18 14.01 2.21 7.94
N ASN A 19 14.73 1.17 8.36
CA ASN A 19 14.35 -0.23 8.14
C ASN A 19 13.01 -0.56 8.80
N ARG A 20 12.75 -0.05 10.01
CA ARG A 20 11.45 -0.22 10.69
C ARG A 20 10.32 0.44 9.91
N PHE A 21 10.53 1.66 9.44
CA PHE A 21 9.54 2.37 8.61
C PHE A 21 9.27 1.63 7.30
N GLU A 22 10.30 1.14 6.62
CA GLU A 22 10.15 0.39 5.38
C GLU A 22 9.39 -0.93 5.61
N TYR A 23 9.68 -1.64 6.70
CA TYR A 23 8.91 -2.82 7.08
C TYR A 23 7.43 -2.48 7.30
N GLN A 24 7.14 -1.42 8.06
CA GLN A 24 5.76 -0.96 8.30
C GLN A 24 5.05 -0.61 6.98
N ALA A 25 5.71 0.13 6.08
CA ALA A 25 5.16 0.47 4.79
C ALA A 25 4.82 -0.77 3.95
N HIS A 26 5.71 -1.76 3.90
CA HIS A 26 5.47 -3.00 3.17
C HIS A 26 4.42 -3.88 3.85
N TRP A 27 4.33 -3.86 5.18
CA TRP A 27 3.25 -4.54 5.88
C TRP A 27 1.88 -3.92 5.56
N ILE A 28 1.79 -2.59 5.48
CA ILE A 28 0.56 -1.91 5.03
C ILE A 28 0.22 -2.32 3.59
N VAL A 29 1.20 -2.40 2.69
CA VAL A 29 1.00 -2.88 1.31
C VAL A 29 0.52 -4.33 1.31
N TYR A 30 1.15 -5.21 2.12
CA TYR A 30 0.70 -6.59 2.32
C TYR A 30 -0.76 -6.66 2.74
N HIS A 31 -1.14 -5.83 3.72
CA HIS A 31 -2.52 -5.73 4.19
C HIS A 31 -3.47 -5.27 3.07
N ILE A 32 -3.13 -4.20 2.35
CA ILE A 32 -3.88 -3.69 1.20
C ILE A 32 -4.13 -4.79 0.17
N ILE A 33 -3.09 -5.53 -0.22
CA ILE A 33 -3.18 -6.63 -1.19
C ILE A 33 -4.18 -7.69 -0.70
N ASN A 34 -4.11 -8.08 0.57
CA ASN A 34 -5.06 -9.03 1.17
C ASN A 34 -6.51 -8.53 1.18
N GLN A 35 -6.75 -7.22 1.15
CA GLN A 35 -8.09 -6.65 1.11
C GLN A 35 -8.67 -6.48 -0.31
N LEU A 36 -7.85 -6.57 -1.37
CA LEU A 36 -8.30 -6.31 -2.75
C LEU A 36 -9.56 -7.11 -3.15
N GLU A 37 -9.67 -8.34 -2.68
CA GLU A 37 -10.83 -9.19 -2.97
C GLU A 37 -11.79 -9.31 -1.78
N LYS A 38 -11.26 -9.26 -0.55
CA LYS A 38 -12.07 -9.50 0.67
C LYS A 38 -12.92 -8.27 1.06
N LYS A 39 -12.34 -7.07 1.00
CA LYS A 39 -12.98 -5.83 1.43
C LYS A 39 -12.76 -4.70 0.40
N PRO A 40 -13.36 -4.76 -0.79
CA PRO A 40 -13.08 -3.82 -1.88
C PRO A 40 -13.48 -2.37 -1.58
N LYS A 41 -14.38 -2.13 -0.62
CA LYS A 41 -14.78 -0.78 -0.17
C LYS A 41 -13.91 -0.22 0.95
N CYS A 42 -12.99 -1.01 1.48
CA CYS A 42 -12.11 -0.61 2.56
C CYS A 42 -11.27 0.62 2.20
N ILE A 43 -11.02 1.47 3.19
CA ILE A 43 -10.06 2.57 3.12
C ILE A 43 -9.01 2.34 4.20
N VAL A 44 -7.76 2.31 3.79
CA VAL A 44 -6.59 2.21 4.68
C VAL A 44 -6.00 3.61 4.87
N PHE A 45 -5.75 4.02 6.11
CA PHE A 45 -5.15 5.30 6.48
C PHE A 45 -3.76 5.06 7.06
N CYS A 46 -2.74 5.67 6.45
CA CYS A 46 -1.34 5.53 6.86
C CYS A 46 -1.01 6.54 7.96
N GLU A 47 -0.35 6.11 9.07
CA GLU A 47 0.07 6.98 10.17
C GLU A 47 -1.09 7.88 10.68
N PHE A 48 -2.22 7.25 11.00
CA PHE A 48 -3.40 7.94 11.52
C PHE A 48 -3.83 7.32 12.85
N HIS A 49 -3.51 8.00 13.94
CA HIS A 49 -3.64 7.60 15.33
C HIS A 49 -2.79 6.38 15.74
N ASP A 50 -2.43 5.54 14.81
CA ASP A 50 -1.49 4.44 14.95
C ASP A 50 -0.70 4.28 13.62
N ASP A 51 0.17 3.27 13.52
CA ASP A 51 0.95 3.01 12.29
C ASP A 51 0.02 2.85 11.06
N MET A 52 -1.18 2.27 11.26
CA MET A 52 -2.25 2.19 10.27
C MET A 52 -3.62 2.20 10.95
N ALA A 53 -4.60 2.85 10.33
CA ALA A 53 -6.01 2.66 10.64
C ALA A 53 -6.78 2.17 9.41
N GLN A 54 -7.88 1.46 9.62
CA GLN A 54 -8.72 0.93 8.56
C GLN A 54 -10.18 1.24 8.82
N LEU A 55 -10.91 1.58 7.77
CA LEU A 55 -12.35 1.68 7.74
C LEU A 55 -12.88 0.60 6.79
N ALA A 56 -13.51 -0.43 7.33
CA ALA A 56 -13.85 -1.64 6.55
C ALA A 56 -14.84 -1.39 5.42
N ASP A 57 -15.82 -0.53 5.64
CA ASP A 57 -16.92 -0.22 4.71
C ASP A 57 -16.89 1.23 4.26
N GLY A 58 -15.81 1.84 3.97
CA GLY A 58 -15.61 3.15 3.36
C GLY A 58 -16.50 4.34 3.75
N ASP A 59 -17.71 4.08 4.21
CA ASP A 59 -18.73 5.01 4.70
C ASP A 59 -19.15 4.75 6.17
N GLY A 60 -18.55 3.74 6.81
CA GLY A 60 -18.76 3.42 8.21
C GLY A 60 -18.10 4.43 9.15
N SER A 61 -18.43 4.30 10.45
CA SER A 61 -17.86 5.13 11.51
C SER A 61 -16.91 4.37 12.43
N GLN A 62 -16.70 3.08 12.21
CA GLN A 62 -15.91 2.22 13.07
C GLN A 62 -14.54 1.94 12.45
N PHE A 63 -13.49 2.35 13.15
CA PHE A 63 -12.11 2.16 12.77
C PHE A 63 -11.49 0.95 13.46
N GLU A 64 -10.66 0.24 12.72
CA GLU A 64 -9.70 -0.72 13.24
C GLU A 64 -8.32 -0.06 13.26
N PHE A 65 -7.55 -0.19 14.34
CA PHE A 65 -6.22 0.42 14.49
C PHE A 65 -5.14 -0.64 14.54
N TYR A 66 -4.02 -0.40 13.88
CA TYR A 66 -2.93 -1.35 13.74
C TYR A 66 -1.62 -0.75 14.19
N GLN A 67 -0.98 -1.38 15.17
CA GLN A 67 0.36 -1.07 15.61
C GLN A 67 1.31 -2.14 15.09
N ILE A 68 2.27 -1.74 14.26
CA ILE A 68 3.18 -2.63 13.55
C ILE A 68 4.58 -2.44 14.12
N LYS A 69 5.17 -3.49 14.70
CA LYS A 69 6.46 -3.42 15.36
C LYS A 69 7.39 -4.50 14.84
N THR A 70 8.68 -4.15 14.76
CA THR A 70 9.74 -5.10 14.41
C THR A 70 10.63 -5.37 15.61
N LYS A 71 11.14 -6.58 15.70
CA LYS A 71 12.10 -7.03 16.70
C LYS A 71 13.19 -7.82 15.98
N GLU A 72 14.46 -7.49 16.23
CA GLU A 72 15.59 -8.12 15.57
C GLU A 72 16.14 -9.33 16.35
N ASP A 73 15.93 -9.31 17.67
CA ASP A 73 16.26 -10.46 18.52
C ASP A 73 15.20 -11.55 18.38
N ASN A 74 15.52 -12.76 18.83
CA ASN A 74 14.62 -13.91 18.81
C ASN A 74 13.77 -14.06 20.08
N ASP A 75 13.75 -13.05 20.95
CA ASP A 75 12.99 -13.10 22.20
C ASP A 75 11.50 -12.90 21.92
N ASP A 76 10.66 -13.76 22.48
CA ASP A 76 9.21 -13.68 22.34
C ASP A 76 8.65 -12.40 23.00
N TRP A 77 7.63 -11.80 22.40
CA TRP A 77 6.87 -10.73 23.03
C TRP A 77 6.04 -11.25 24.21
N SER A 78 6.32 -10.74 25.40
CA SER A 78 5.56 -11.04 26.61
C SER A 78 4.61 -9.91 26.99
N VAL A 79 3.61 -10.22 27.84
CA VAL A 79 2.76 -9.18 28.45
C VAL A 79 3.60 -8.11 29.15
N SER A 80 4.72 -8.52 29.76
CA SER A 80 5.65 -7.59 30.42
C SER A 80 6.31 -6.63 29.45
N GLU A 81 6.77 -7.11 28.30
CA GLU A 81 7.37 -6.26 27.26
C GLU A 81 6.35 -5.37 26.57
N LEU A 82 5.17 -5.91 26.23
CA LEU A 82 4.08 -5.14 25.64
C LEU A 82 3.58 -4.02 26.57
N SER A 83 3.67 -4.21 27.89
CA SER A 83 3.32 -3.20 28.91
C SER A 83 4.51 -2.38 29.42
N LYS A 84 5.71 -2.56 28.89
CA LYS A 84 6.90 -1.84 29.30
C LYS A 84 6.84 -0.37 28.88
N ARG A 85 7.09 0.53 29.83
CA ARG A 85 7.10 1.97 29.62
C ARG A 85 8.53 2.50 29.54
N GLU A 86 8.84 3.28 28.53
CA GLU A 86 10.12 3.96 28.38
C GLU A 86 10.11 5.31 29.13
N LYS A 87 11.16 5.56 29.91
CA LYS A 87 11.36 6.84 30.59
C LYS A 87 11.91 7.88 29.64
N ARG A 88 11.26 9.03 29.53
CA ARG A 88 11.72 10.18 28.75
C ARG A 88 12.82 10.96 29.49
N LYS A 89 13.59 11.76 28.77
CA LYS A 89 14.63 12.62 29.35
C LYS A 89 14.13 13.59 30.42
N ASN A 90 12.86 14.02 30.32
CA ASN A 90 12.22 14.91 31.30
C ASN A 90 11.64 14.17 32.53
N GLY A 91 11.91 12.88 32.69
CA GLY A 91 11.45 12.06 33.81
C GLY A 91 10.04 11.46 33.63
N SER A 92 9.25 11.91 32.66
CA SER A 92 7.95 11.29 32.37
C SER A 92 8.11 9.96 31.63
N TYR A 93 7.07 9.14 31.62
CA TYR A 93 7.05 7.89 30.88
C TYR A 93 6.25 8.02 29.58
N LYS A 94 6.71 7.34 28.52
CA LYS A 94 5.88 7.08 27.36
C LYS A 94 4.82 6.05 27.73
N LYS A 95 3.73 6.02 26.99
CA LYS A 95 2.80 4.90 27.05
C LYS A 95 3.46 3.63 26.55
N SER A 96 3.10 2.50 27.13
CA SER A 96 3.45 1.18 26.62
C SER A 96 2.68 0.86 25.33
N PHE A 97 3.01 -0.22 24.64
CA PHE A 97 2.23 -0.64 23.47
C PHE A 97 0.79 -0.98 23.85
N LEU A 98 0.58 -1.74 24.91
CA LEU A 98 -0.78 -2.01 25.42
C LEU A 98 -1.47 -0.73 25.90
N GLY A 99 -0.72 0.21 26.49
CA GLY A 99 -1.25 1.52 26.90
C GLY A 99 -1.70 2.38 25.71
N PHE A 100 -1.01 2.33 24.57
CA PHE A 100 -1.47 3.00 23.34
C PHE A 100 -2.73 2.35 22.78
N ILE A 101 -2.79 1.02 22.75
CA ILE A 101 -3.98 0.28 22.30
C ILE A 101 -5.17 0.59 23.20
N PHE A 102 -5.00 0.54 24.53
CA PHE A 102 -6.04 0.90 25.48
C PHE A 102 -6.52 2.36 25.30
N TYR A 103 -5.59 3.28 24.99
CA TYR A 103 -5.93 4.67 24.68
C TYR A 103 -6.91 4.80 23.51
N ASN A 104 -6.78 3.98 22.46
CA ASN A 104 -7.69 4.01 21.33
C ASN A 104 -9.13 3.69 21.77
N PHE A 105 -9.34 2.66 22.58
CA PHE A 105 -10.65 2.33 23.14
C PHE A 105 -11.17 3.44 24.07
N LEU A 106 -10.31 3.98 24.93
CA LEU A 106 -10.66 5.07 25.83
C LEU A 106 -11.06 6.35 25.07
N LYS A 107 -10.31 6.69 24.00
CA LYS A 107 -10.47 7.97 23.31
C LYS A 107 -11.59 7.95 22.27
N PHE A 108 -11.73 6.85 21.55
CA PHE A 108 -12.63 6.76 20.41
C PHE A 108 -13.92 6.00 20.72
N GLY A 109 -14.01 5.33 21.86
CA GLY A 109 -15.24 4.65 22.32
C GLY A 109 -15.77 3.68 21.27
N ASP A 110 -17.00 3.93 20.80
CA ASP A 110 -17.67 3.08 19.81
C ASP A 110 -17.14 3.25 18.38
N GLU A 111 -16.39 4.31 18.10
CA GLU A 111 -15.68 4.46 16.82
C GLU A 111 -14.47 3.53 16.71
N CYS A 112 -13.93 2.99 17.82
CA CYS A 112 -12.90 1.97 17.84
C CYS A 112 -13.54 0.56 17.89
N SER A 113 -13.57 -0.13 16.74
CA SER A 113 -14.13 -1.48 16.67
C SER A 113 -13.19 -2.54 17.25
N CYS A 114 -11.92 -2.45 16.91
CA CYS A 114 -10.85 -3.31 17.41
C CYS A 114 -9.48 -2.67 17.21
N CYS A 115 -8.47 -3.24 17.87
CA CYS A 115 -7.07 -2.88 17.69
C CYS A 115 -6.23 -4.12 17.41
N HIS A 116 -5.13 -3.92 16.68
CA HIS A 116 -4.23 -4.98 16.30
C HIS A 116 -2.78 -4.60 16.68
N PHE A 117 -2.08 -5.53 17.29
CA PHE A 117 -0.63 -5.46 17.46
C PHE A 117 0.01 -6.53 16.61
N VAL A 118 0.88 -6.13 15.69
CA VAL A 118 1.49 -7.03 14.72
C VAL A 118 3.00 -6.94 14.82
N SER A 119 3.69 -8.07 14.87
CA SER A 119 5.13 -8.12 14.85
C SER A 119 5.65 -9.27 13.98
N ASN A 120 6.89 -9.12 13.48
CA ASN A 120 7.61 -10.19 12.80
C ASN A 120 8.04 -11.31 13.75
N ASN A 121 7.98 -11.09 15.07
CA ASN A 121 8.46 -12.02 16.07
C ASN A 121 7.34 -12.79 16.77
N ASN A 122 7.69 -13.84 17.49
CA ASN A 122 6.78 -14.70 18.22
C ASN A 122 6.27 -14.04 19.52
N TYR A 123 5.32 -14.71 20.16
CA TYR A 123 4.70 -14.31 21.42
C TYR A 123 4.81 -15.42 22.45
N ASP A 124 4.96 -15.04 23.72
CA ASP A 124 5.03 -15.97 24.83
C ASP A 124 3.68 -16.70 25.05
N ILE A 125 3.69 -17.64 25.99
CA ILE A 125 2.51 -18.47 26.27
C ILE A 125 1.33 -17.63 26.76
N ASP A 126 1.57 -16.57 27.56
CA ASP A 126 0.50 -15.73 28.10
C ASP A 126 -0.22 -14.98 26.98
N VAL A 127 0.53 -14.36 26.07
CA VAL A 127 -0.05 -13.63 24.95
C VAL A 127 -0.76 -14.59 23.99
N ARG A 128 -0.18 -15.74 23.69
CA ARG A 128 -0.84 -16.76 22.85
C ARG A 128 -2.10 -17.31 23.47
N THR A 129 -2.11 -17.54 24.79
CA THR A 129 -3.30 -17.96 25.52
C THR A 129 -4.41 -16.91 25.44
N TRP A 130 -4.07 -15.64 25.65
CA TRP A 130 -5.03 -14.54 25.48
C TRP A 130 -5.64 -14.54 24.07
N GLN A 131 -4.82 -14.63 23.02
CA GLN A 131 -5.31 -14.62 21.64
C GLN A 131 -6.14 -15.84 21.28
N SER A 132 -5.78 -17.04 21.76
CA SER A 132 -6.56 -18.25 21.50
C SER A 132 -8.00 -18.15 22.06
N TYR A 133 -8.18 -17.52 23.22
CA TYR A 133 -9.53 -17.32 23.76
C TYR A 133 -10.36 -16.34 22.92
N ILE A 134 -9.73 -15.27 22.38
CA ILE A 134 -10.42 -14.36 21.46
C ILE A 134 -10.84 -15.09 20.18
N GLU A 135 -9.95 -15.89 19.59
CA GLU A 135 -10.22 -16.68 18.39
C GLU A 135 -11.36 -17.70 18.62
N ASP A 136 -11.37 -18.32 19.80
CA ASP A 136 -12.43 -19.24 20.21
C ASP A 136 -13.74 -18.53 20.66
N SER A 137 -13.80 -17.21 20.58
CA SER A 137 -14.92 -16.38 21.09
C SER A 137 -15.22 -16.60 22.58
N LYS A 138 -14.18 -16.85 23.36
CA LYS A 138 -14.23 -17.03 24.81
C LYS A 138 -13.83 -15.76 25.54
N CYS A 139 -14.29 -15.58 26.78
CA CYS A 139 -13.89 -14.44 27.61
C CYS A 139 -12.66 -14.81 28.45
N LEU A 140 -11.60 -14.00 28.36
CA LEU A 140 -10.39 -14.24 29.15
C LEU A 140 -10.66 -14.24 30.66
N ALA A 141 -11.58 -13.39 31.15
CA ALA A 141 -11.92 -13.34 32.54
C ALA A 141 -12.53 -14.64 33.07
N ASP A 142 -13.33 -15.34 32.24
CA ASP A 142 -13.97 -16.60 32.62
C ASP A 142 -13.01 -17.80 32.55
N GLU A 143 -12.10 -17.78 31.59
CA GLU A 143 -11.21 -18.92 31.31
C GLU A 143 -9.85 -18.82 32.04
N ASN A 144 -9.33 -17.60 32.27
CA ASN A 144 -8.05 -17.37 32.92
C ASN A 144 -8.03 -16.01 33.66
N MET A 145 -8.66 -15.98 34.83
CA MET A 145 -8.77 -14.77 35.68
C MET A 145 -7.38 -14.24 36.09
N GLU A 146 -6.40 -15.10 36.33
CA GLU A 146 -5.06 -14.69 36.73
C GLU A 146 -4.38 -13.84 35.61
N LEU A 147 -4.44 -14.31 34.37
CA LEU A 147 -3.91 -13.57 33.25
C LEU A 147 -4.70 -12.28 32.97
N TYR A 148 -6.04 -12.34 33.09
CA TYR A 148 -6.90 -11.16 32.96
C TYR A 148 -6.49 -10.07 33.98
N ASP A 149 -6.34 -10.43 35.25
CA ASP A 149 -5.96 -9.51 36.32
C ASP A 149 -4.54 -9.01 36.19
N LYS A 150 -3.61 -9.86 35.70
CA LYS A 150 -2.23 -9.49 35.41
C LYS A 150 -2.15 -8.38 34.37
N ILE A 151 -2.89 -8.49 33.26
CA ILE A 151 -2.94 -7.47 32.21
C ILE A 151 -3.65 -6.21 32.73
N LYS A 152 -4.77 -6.37 33.45
CA LYS A 152 -5.54 -5.29 34.04
C LYS A 152 -4.72 -4.42 35.00
N ALA A 153 -3.94 -5.04 35.85
CA ALA A 153 -3.07 -4.35 36.80
C ALA A 153 -2.01 -3.49 36.05
N ARG A 154 -1.44 -3.98 34.96
CA ARG A 154 -0.46 -3.23 34.16
C ARG A 154 -1.09 -1.98 33.52
N ILE A 155 -2.27 -2.13 32.93
CA ILE A 155 -2.97 -0.99 32.31
C ILE A 155 -3.40 0.01 33.39
N LYS A 156 -3.94 -0.48 34.53
CA LYS A 156 -4.39 0.37 35.64
C LYS A 156 -3.24 1.18 36.25
N ASP A 157 -2.05 0.57 36.39
CA ASP A 157 -0.84 1.24 36.86
C ASP A 157 -0.41 2.35 35.89
N GLU A 158 -0.46 2.08 34.60
CA GLU A 158 -0.09 3.07 33.58
C GLU A 158 -1.02 4.29 33.56
N TYR A 159 -2.29 4.12 33.92
CA TYR A 159 -3.33 5.15 33.96
C TYR A 159 -3.63 5.63 35.38
N ALA A 160 -2.79 5.32 36.37
CA ALA A 160 -3.04 5.61 37.79
C ALA A 160 -3.34 7.11 38.06
N ASP A 161 -2.69 8.03 37.33
CA ASP A 161 -2.92 9.47 37.50
C ASP A 161 -4.27 9.95 36.93
N ASN A 162 -4.89 9.19 36.02
CA ASN A 162 -6.13 9.55 35.33
C ASN A 162 -6.94 8.28 34.99
N ILE A 163 -7.38 7.54 35.99
CA ILE A 163 -8.22 6.36 35.78
C ILE A 163 -9.61 6.81 35.29
N PRO A 164 -10.06 6.32 34.12
CA PRO A 164 -11.41 6.61 33.62
C PRO A 164 -12.49 6.13 34.59
N SER A 165 -13.62 6.83 34.65
CA SER A 165 -14.75 6.44 35.50
C SER A 165 -15.33 5.07 35.11
N ASP A 166 -15.30 4.72 33.83
CA ASP A 166 -15.71 3.42 33.29
C ASP A 166 -14.50 2.58 32.86
N PHE A 167 -13.50 2.51 33.74
CA PHE A 167 -12.28 1.75 33.42
C PHE A 167 -12.56 0.28 33.11
N ASP A 168 -13.42 -0.35 33.90
CA ASP A 168 -13.70 -1.79 33.76
C ASP A 168 -14.41 -2.11 32.44
N GLY A 169 -15.42 -1.33 32.06
CA GLY A 169 -16.11 -1.51 30.79
C GLY A 169 -15.21 -1.28 29.58
N ILE A 170 -14.35 -0.24 29.63
CA ILE A 170 -13.35 0.01 28.59
C ILE A 170 -12.32 -1.11 28.53
N TYR A 171 -11.87 -1.62 29.70
CA TYR A 171 -10.91 -2.69 29.79
C TYR A 171 -11.47 -4.01 29.23
N ASP A 172 -12.73 -4.34 29.52
CA ASP A 172 -13.38 -5.54 28.96
C ASP A 172 -13.46 -5.46 27.43
N LYS A 173 -13.78 -4.28 26.88
CA LYS A 173 -13.76 -4.07 25.43
C LYS A 173 -12.34 -4.21 24.86
N PHE A 174 -11.34 -3.62 25.53
CA PHE A 174 -9.93 -3.72 25.15
C PHE A 174 -9.46 -5.17 25.12
N ILE A 175 -9.72 -5.96 26.18
CA ILE A 175 -9.22 -7.34 26.29
C ILE A 175 -9.86 -8.29 25.26
N GLN A 176 -11.10 -8.04 24.87
CA GLN A 176 -11.86 -8.83 23.92
C GLN A 176 -11.64 -8.43 22.45
N LYS A 177 -11.22 -7.19 22.21
CA LYS A 177 -11.12 -6.60 20.87
C LYS A 177 -9.68 -6.19 20.49
N THR A 178 -8.68 -6.66 21.24
CA THR A 178 -7.27 -6.48 20.91
C THR A 178 -6.70 -7.77 20.36
N PHE A 179 -6.37 -7.78 19.08
CA PHE A 179 -5.78 -8.91 18.37
C PHE A 179 -4.27 -8.75 18.29
N ILE A 180 -3.53 -9.76 18.75
CA ILE A 180 -2.06 -9.76 18.76
C ILE A 180 -1.62 -10.98 17.98
N TYR A 181 -0.88 -10.79 16.88
CA TYR A 181 -0.48 -11.90 16.03
C TYR A 181 0.84 -11.64 15.31
N GLN A 182 1.49 -12.74 14.94
CA GLN A 182 2.73 -12.69 14.17
C GLN A 182 2.44 -12.37 12.71
N SER A 183 3.24 -11.48 12.15
CA SER A 183 3.25 -11.18 10.72
C SER A 183 3.82 -12.37 9.93
N GLU A 184 3.25 -12.66 8.77
CA GLU A 184 3.84 -13.61 7.82
C GLU A 184 5.11 -13.05 7.16
N LEU A 185 5.34 -11.73 7.24
CA LEU A 185 6.49 -11.08 6.62
C LEU A 185 7.73 -11.22 7.49
N GLN A 186 8.80 -11.72 6.90
CA GLN A 186 10.11 -11.85 7.55
C GLN A 186 10.91 -10.56 7.39
N LEU A 187 11.63 -10.16 8.44
CA LEU A 187 12.33 -8.87 8.55
C LEU A 187 13.29 -8.57 7.39
N TYR A 188 13.94 -9.57 6.82
CA TYR A 188 14.97 -9.36 5.78
C TYR A 188 14.49 -9.70 4.35
N THR A 189 13.26 -10.20 4.18
CA THR A 189 12.73 -10.66 2.88
C THR A 189 11.34 -10.10 2.56
N TYR A 190 10.80 -9.23 3.41
CA TYR A 190 9.43 -8.71 3.30
C TYR A 190 9.12 -8.10 1.93
N GLU A 191 10.05 -7.39 1.31
CA GLU A 191 9.83 -6.77 0.00
C GLU A 191 9.52 -7.83 -1.07
N ASN A 192 10.36 -8.87 -1.14
CA ASN A 192 10.19 -9.97 -2.09
C ASN A 192 8.95 -10.80 -1.78
N GLN A 193 8.62 -10.98 -0.49
CA GLN A 193 7.43 -11.72 -0.07
C GLN A 193 6.15 -10.99 -0.50
N VAL A 194 6.07 -9.67 -0.26
CA VAL A 194 4.90 -8.87 -0.63
C VAL A 194 4.75 -8.79 -2.14
N LEU A 195 5.85 -8.58 -2.87
CA LEU A 195 5.85 -8.58 -4.33
C LEU A 195 5.41 -9.94 -4.91
N GLY A 196 5.94 -11.03 -4.38
CA GLY A 196 5.58 -12.40 -4.80
C GLY A 196 4.11 -12.71 -4.54
N MET A 197 3.57 -12.27 -3.40
CA MET A 197 2.15 -12.41 -3.07
C MET A 197 1.26 -11.62 -4.04
N PHE A 198 1.64 -10.38 -4.36
CA PHE A 198 0.93 -9.56 -5.32
C PHE A 198 0.88 -10.22 -6.70
N PHE A 199 2.01 -10.72 -7.21
CA PHE A 199 2.04 -11.46 -8.47
C PHE A 199 1.19 -12.73 -8.43
N LYS A 200 1.23 -13.49 -7.34
CA LYS A 200 0.38 -14.68 -7.18
C LYS A 200 -1.11 -14.34 -7.27
N GLN A 201 -1.54 -13.25 -6.62
CA GLN A 201 -2.94 -12.82 -6.66
C GLN A 201 -3.37 -12.29 -8.05
N LEU A 202 -2.42 -11.77 -8.84
CA LEU A 202 -2.70 -11.29 -10.20
C LEU A 202 -2.52 -12.36 -11.28
N ALA A 203 -1.98 -13.53 -10.97
CA ALA A 203 -1.70 -14.59 -11.95
C ALA A 203 -2.91 -14.96 -12.79
N ASP A 204 -4.08 -15.07 -12.17
CA ASP A 204 -5.33 -15.40 -12.83
C ASP A 204 -5.92 -14.23 -13.67
N LYS A 205 -5.46 -13.00 -13.41
CA LYS A 205 -5.94 -11.78 -14.08
C LYS A 205 -5.19 -11.48 -15.39
N ARG A 206 -4.23 -12.30 -15.77
CA ARG A 206 -3.42 -12.17 -17.01
C ARG A 206 -2.76 -10.80 -17.18
N ILE A 207 -2.42 -10.11 -16.08
CA ILE A 207 -1.72 -8.83 -16.11
C ILE A 207 -0.24 -9.07 -16.40
N PRO A 208 0.37 -8.39 -17.37
CA PRO A 208 1.80 -8.53 -17.65
C PRO A 208 2.65 -8.20 -16.41
N ILE A 209 3.70 -8.98 -16.17
CA ILE A 209 4.58 -8.85 -14.99
C ILE A 209 5.13 -7.42 -14.84
N ASN A 210 5.55 -6.79 -15.93
CA ASN A 210 6.06 -5.41 -15.89
C ASN A 210 4.98 -4.42 -15.44
N THR A 211 3.76 -4.57 -15.93
CA THR A 211 2.60 -3.76 -15.52
C THR A 211 2.27 -3.98 -14.04
N ALA A 212 2.23 -5.23 -13.60
CA ALA A 212 2.01 -5.58 -12.20
C ALA A 212 3.09 -4.98 -11.28
N ASN A 213 4.36 -5.05 -11.68
CA ASN A 213 5.45 -4.44 -10.92
C ASN A 213 5.29 -2.92 -10.77
N VAL A 214 4.93 -2.22 -11.85
CA VAL A 214 4.72 -0.76 -11.77
C VAL A 214 3.55 -0.41 -10.84
N ILE A 215 2.44 -1.14 -10.91
CA ILE A 215 1.30 -0.93 -9.98
C ILE A 215 1.74 -1.20 -8.54
N PHE A 216 2.51 -2.27 -8.31
CA PHE A 216 3.06 -2.57 -6.98
C PHE A 216 3.90 -1.41 -6.44
N GLN A 217 4.85 -0.92 -7.22
CA GLN A 217 5.70 0.22 -6.83
C GLN A 217 4.88 1.49 -6.56
N GLN A 218 3.82 1.73 -7.32
CA GLN A 218 2.91 2.84 -7.04
C GLN A 218 2.21 2.68 -5.69
N ILE A 219 1.70 1.47 -5.35
CA ILE A 219 1.06 1.23 -4.04
C ILE A 219 2.07 1.48 -2.91
N VAL A 220 3.30 0.96 -3.04
CA VAL A 220 4.37 1.20 -2.04
C VAL A 220 4.67 2.68 -1.90
N ASN A 221 4.81 3.40 -3.00
CA ASN A 221 5.08 4.84 -3.00
C ASN A 221 3.91 5.66 -2.41
N ASP A 222 2.67 5.31 -2.76
CA ASP A 222 1.47 5.93 -2.18
C ASP A 222 1.44 5.76 -0.66
N VAL A 223 1.76 4.57 -0.14
CA VAL A 223 1.89 4.33 1.32
C VAL A 223 2.95 5.23 1.92
N ARG A 224 4.15 5.30 1.33
CA ARG A 224 5.26 6.15 1.82
C ARG A 224 4.90 7.64 1.83
N ILE A 225 4.25 8.15 0.78
CA ILE A 225 3.82 9.54 0.68
C ILE A 225 2.77 9.82 1.75
N LYS A 226 1.71 9.00 1.83
CA LYS A 226 0.62 9.16 2.79
C LYS A 226 1.10 9.07 4.24
N SER A 227 2.08 8.23 4.53
CA SER A 227 2.69 8.13 5.86
C SER A 227 3.43 9.40 6.27
N LYS A 228 4.08 10.10 5.34
CA LYS A 228 4.84 11.34 5.61
C LYS A 228 3.94 12.57 5.79
N GLU A 229 2.72 12.55 5.25
CA GLU A 229 1.81 13.68 5.35
C GLU A 229 1.46 13.99 6.81
N LYS A 230 1.50 15.28 7.18
CA LYS A 230 1.08 15.75 8.50
C LYS A 230 -0.32 16.34 8.42
N ILE A 231 -1.15 15.98 9.37
CA ILE A 231 -2.50 16.53 9.51
C ILE A 231 -2.65 17.23 10.86
N SER A 232 -3.50 18.25 10.89
CA SER A 232 -3.85 18.98 12.12
C SER A 232 -5.36 18.90 12.32
N PRO A 233 -5.84 18.32 13.43
CA PRO A 233 -7.26 18.30 13.77
C PRO A 233 -7.78 19.71 14.09
N PRO A 234 -9.08 20.00 13.84
CA PRO A 234 -10.06 19.11 13.19
C PRO A 234 -9.84 19.01 11.68
N ILE A 235 -10.10 17.82 11.12
CA ILE A 235 -9.97 17.55 9.69
C ILE A 235 -11.26 16.93 9.15
N SER A 236 -11.70 17.34 7.95
CA SER A 236 -12.85 16.71 7.29
C SER A 236 -12.49 15.30 6.80
N PHE A 237 -13.48 14.40 6.75
CA PHE A 237 -13.28 13.04 6.24
C PHE A 237 -12.68 13.04 4.81
N ARG A 238 -13.18 13.93 3.94
CA ARG A 238 -12.63 14.07 2.57
C ARG A 238 -11.14 14.42 2.59
N SER A 239 -10.74 15.41 3.39
CA SER A 239 -9.32 15.79 3.51
C SER A 239 -8.48 14.71 4.18
N LEU A 240 -9.04 13.95 5.12
CA LEU A 240 -8.36 12.81 5.72
C LEU A 240 -8.08 11.73 4.67
N VAL A 241 -9.08 11.35 3.87
CA VAL A 241 -8.93 10.39 2.76
C VAL A 241 -7.91 10.88 1.74
N GLU A 242 -7.97 12.16 1.37
CA GLU A 242 -7.04 12.75 0.41
C GLU A 242 -5.59 12.71 0.91
N LYS A 243 -5.33 13.03 2.18
CA LYS A 243 -3.97 13.12 2.74
C LYS A 243 -3.42 11.79 3.23
N LYS A 244 -4.24 10.95 3.82
CA LYS A 244 -3.84 9.73 4.54
C LYS A 244 -4.42 8.45 3.96
N GLY A 245 -5.53 8.55 3.21
CA GLY A 245 -6.31 7.40 2.78
C GLY A 245 -5.83 6.76 1.48
N ILE A 246 -5.87 5.43 1.44
CA ILE A 246 -5.72 4.60 0.25
C ILE A 246 -7.00 3.78 0.12
N LYS A 247 -7.76 4.03 -0.94
CA LYS A 247 -9.00 3.30 -1.21
C LYS A 247 -8.70 2.03 -1.98
N ILE A 248 -9.17 0.90 -1.48
CA ILE A 248 -8.99 -0.39 -2.14
C ILE A 248 -9.69 -0.42 -3.51
N CYS A 249 -10.87 0.21 -3.63
CA CYS A 249 -11.57 0.31 -4.92
C CYS A 249 -10.74 1.04 -5.99
N ASP A 250 -9.99 2.10 -5.64
CA ASP A 250 -9.19 2.83 -6.62
C ASP A 250 -8.04 1.95 -7.17
N ILE A 251 -7.47 1.06 -6.34
CA ILE A 251 -6.47 0.09 -6.77
C ILE A 251 -7.11 -0.96 -7.68
N ASN A 252 -8.27 -1.50 -7.28
CA ASN A 252 -9.02 -2.46 -8.09
C ASN A 252 -9.43 -1.85 -9.44
N ASP A 253 -9.86 -0.59 -9.46
CA ASP A 253 -10.19 0.12 -10.70
C ASP A 253 -8.95 0.31 -11.59
N LYS A 254 -7.79 0.64 -11.01
CA LYS A 254 -6.52 0.69 -11.75
C LYS A 254 -6.17 -0.67 -12.35
N LEU A 255 -6.29 -1.75 -11.58
CA LEU A 255 -6.04 -3.11 -12.04
C LEU A 255 -7.04 -3.49 -13.17
N ASN A 256 -8.33 -3.25 -12.97
CA ASN A 256 -9.38 -3.60 -13.92
C ASN A 256 -9.32 -2.73 -15.20
N LYS A 257 -9.07 -1.42 -15.08
CA LYS A 257 -8.86 -0.54 -16.26
C LYS A 257 -7.65 -0.99 -17.09
N LYS A 258 -6.62 -1.55 -16.47
CA LYS A 258 -5.47 -2.10 -17.18
C LYS A 258 -5.77 -3.46 -17.82
N ILE A 259 -6.66 -4.25 -17.25
CA ILE A 259 -7.22 -5.43 -17.89
C ILE A 259 -8.09 -5.02 -19.10
N GLY A 260 -8.88 -3.91 -18.97
CA GLY A 260 -9.79 -3.42 -20.02
C GLY A 260 -9.18 -2.52 -21.10
N THR A 261 -8.04 -1.84 -20.82
CA THR A 261 -7.44 -0.87 -21.76
C THR A 261 -6.03 -1.17 -22.21
N GLY A 262 -5.30 -2.02 -21.50
CA GLY A 262 -3.93 -2.47 -21.80
C GLY A 262 -3.78 -3.99 -21.82
N GLY A 263 -4.75 -4.72 -21.28
CA GLY A 263 -4.69 -6.17 -21.08
C GLY A 263 -5.27 -7.00 -22.21
N ASN A 264 -5.94 -6.41 -23.18
CA ASN A 264 -6.42 -7.19 -24.31
C ASN A 264 -5.43 -7.10 -25.49
N TYR A 265 -4.18 -7.46 -25.20
CA TYR A 265 -3.19 -7.58 -26.27
C TYR A 265 -3.63 -8.58 -27.33
N ASN A 266 -4.47 -9.56 -27.01
CA ASN A 266 -5.05 -10.49 -27.95
C ASN A 266 -6.06 -9.78 -28.86
N GLU A 267 -7.02 -9.03 -28.31
CA GLU A 267 -7.98 -8.25 -29.13
C GLU A 267 -7.26 -7.18 -29.95
N PHE A 268 -6.23 -6.56 -29.41
CA PHE A 268 -5.42 -5.61 -30.16
C PHE A 268 -4.60 -6.32 -31.25
N SER A 269 -4.08 -7.52 -30.98
CA SER A 269 -3.45 -8.38 -31.98
C SER A 269 -4.43 -8.75 -33.09
N ASP A 270 -5.60 -9.26 -32.70
CA ASP A 270 -6.67 -9.64 -33.65
C ASP A 270 -7.07 -8.44 -34.52
N PHE A 271 -7.19 -7.26 -33.91
CA PHE A 271 -7.45 -6.02 -34.67
C PHE A 271 -6.32 -5.71 -35.66
N LEU A 272 -5.05 -5.82 -35.25
CA LEU A 272 -3.92 -5.58 -36.15
C LEU A 272 -3.87 -6.60 -37.30
N GLU A 273 -4.30 -7.83 -37.07
CA GLU A 273 -4.45 -8.86 -38.11
C GLU A 273 -5.52 -8.47 -39.14
N THR A 274 -6.64 -7.86 -38.70
CA THR A 274 -7.66 -7.36 -39.64
C THR A 274 -7.12 -6.26 -40.58
N LEU A 275 -6.03 -5.60 -40.18
CA LEU A 275 -5.35 -4.60 -41.01
C LEU A 275 -4.32 -5.21 -42.01
N LEU A 276 -4.26 -6.54 -42.05
CA LEU A 276 -3.34 -7.30 -42.94
C LEU A 276 -1.86 -6.92 -42.75
N LEU A 277 -1.46 -6.59 -41.54
CA LEU A 277 -0.06 -6.31 -41.19
C LEU A 277 0.75 -7.62 -41.16
N PRO A 278 2.06 -7.59 -41.56
CA PRO A 278 2.93 -8.74 -41.38
C PRO A 278 3.03 -9.21 -39.95
N GLU A 279 3.10 -10.52 -39.71
CA GLU A 279 3.09 -11.13 -38.38
C GLU A 279 4.26 -10.64 -37.50
N ASP A 280 5.45 -10.49 -38.08
CA ASP A 280 6.62 -9.94 -37.39
C ASP A 280 6.38 -8.49 -36.94
N LYS A 281 5.67 -7.70 -37.74
CA LYS A 281 5.30 -6.32 -37.40
C LYS A 281 4.27 -6.30 -36.26
N ILE A 282 3.25 -7.16 -36.29
CA ILE A 282 2.27 -7.31 -35.22
C ILE A 282 2.98 -7.64 -33.90
N TYR A 283 3.87 -8.65 -33.91
CA TYR A 283 4.65 -9.01 -32.72
C TYR A 283 5.44 -7.82 -32.15
N ARG A 284 6.12 -7.06 -33.02
CA ARG A 284 6.89 -5.87 -32.59
C ARG A 284 6.00 -4.77 -32.01
N LEU A 285 4.83 -4.51 -32.60
CA LEU A 285 3.87 -3.53 -32.11
C LEU A 285 3.30 -3.95 -30.75
N ILE A 286 2.95 -5.22 -30.56
CA ILE A 286 2.50 -5.72 -29.26
C ILE A 286 3.56 -5.56 -28.20
N LYS A 287 4.82 -5.90 -28.50
CA LYS A 287 5.94 -5.73 -27.58
C LYS A 287 6.16 -4.24 -27.22
N ALA A 288 6.14 -3.35 -28.21
CA ALA A 288 6.28 -1.91 -27.99
C ALA A 288 5.11 -1.35 -27.16
N LYS A 289 3.87 -1.84 -27.38
CA LYS A 289 2.70 -1.49 -26.57
C LYS A 289 2.86 -1.93 -25.13
N MET A 290 3.34 -3.15 -24.86
CA MET A 290 3.60 -3.62 -23.50
C MET A 290 4.61 -2.73 -22.78
N LEU A 291 5.69 -2.34 -23.45
CA LEU A 291 6.69 -1.43 -22.88
C LEU A 291 6.12 -0.03 -22.63
N HIS A 292 5.33 0.49 -23.57
CA HIS A 292 4.63 1.76 -23.39
C HIS A 292 3.68 1.72 -22.19
N ASP A 293 2.82 0.71 -22.10
CA ASP A 293 1.83 0.58 -21.01
C ASP A 293 2.52 0.47 -19.66
N ALA A 294 3.65 -0.25 -19.57
CA ALA A 294 4.45 -0.31 -18.35
C ALA A 294 5.03 1.07 -17.97
N ARG A 295 5.62 1.79 -18.93
CA ARG A 295 6.25 3.09 -18.68
C ARG A 295 5.22 4.18 -18.38
N TRP A 296 4.05 4.15 -19.05
CA TRP A 296 2.94 5.09 -18.82
C TRP A 296 2.43 5.07 -17.39
N LEU A 297 2.62 3.95 -16.67
CA LEU A 297 2.23 3.82 -15.27
C LEU A 297 3.19 4.51 -14.31
N ASN A 298 4.40 4.84 -14.73
CA ASN A 298 5.34 5.59 -13.91
C ASN A 298 4.98 7.07 -13.94
N ILE A 299 4.22 7.53 -12.93
CA ILE A 299 3.80 8.93 -12.78
C ILE A 299 4.94 9.88 -12.48
N GLU A 300 6.09 9.38 -12.02
CA GLU A 300 7.30 10.20 -11.77
C GLU A 300 8.04 10.54 -13.07
N ASP A 301 7.80 9.80 -14.16
CA ASP A 301 8.34 10.11 -15.49
C ASP A 301 7.47 11.18 -16.18
N ILE A 302 7.45 12.38 -15.57
CA ILE A 302 6.63 13.52 -16.04
C ILE A 302 6.90 13.83 -17.49
N LYS A 303 8.19 13.80 -17.89
CA LYS A 303 8.61 14.07 -19.27
C LYS A 303 7.99 13.07 -20.26
N TYR A 304 7.96 11.80 -19.91
CA TYR A 304 7.29 10.78 -20.70
C TYR A 304 5.77 10.98 -20.76
N GLN A 305 5.15 11.31 -19.63
CA GLN A 305 3.71 11.59 -19.57
C GLN A 305 3.32 12.76 -20.49
N GLU A 306 4.06 13.87 -20.43
CA GLU A 306 3.85 15.04 -21.31
C GLU A 306 4.05 14.68 -22.78
N THR A 307 5.07 13.91 -23.10
CA THR A 307 5.34 13.44 -24.45
C THR A 307 4.17 12.61 -24.99
N ILE A 308 3.70 11.64 -24.23
CA ILE A 308 2.57 10.78 -24.65
C ILE A 308 1.28 11.56 -24.82
N LEU A 309 0.98 12.50 -23.91
CA LEU A 309 -0.22 13.35 -24.04
C LEU A 309 -0.16 14.20 -25.32
N LEU A 310 1.01 14.77 -25.65
CA LEU A 310 1.20 15.52 -26.88
C LEU A 310 0.99 14.62 -28.11
N LEU A 311 1.61 13.44 -28.15
CA LEU A 311 1.49 12.50 -29.25
C LEU A 311 0.03 12.04 -29.45
N ARG A 312 -0.64 11.62 -28.38
CA ARG A 312 -2.07 11.20 -28.42
C ARG A 312 -2.95 12.31 -28.95
N LYS A 313 -2.77 13.56 -28.49
CA LYS A 313 -3.52 14.71 -28.98
C LYS A 313 -3.28 14.92 -30.48
N THR A 314 -2.02 14.93 -30.93
CA THR A 314 -1.64 15.14 -32.32
C THR A 314 -2.24 14.05 -33.23
N ILE A 315 -2.15 12.78 -32.82
CA ILE A 315 -2.71 11.65 -33.57
C ILE A 315 -4.23 11.74 -33.67
N THR A 316 -4.93 12.05 -32.57
CA THR A 316 -6.39 12.16 -32.54
C THR A 316 -6.87 13.27 -33.47
N GLU A 317 -6.27 14.46 -33.38
CA GLU A 317 -6.59 15.60 -34.25
C GLU A 317 -6.34 15.29 -35.73
N SER A 318 -5.30 14.50 -36.04
CA SER A 318 -4.97 14.10 -37.39
C SER A 318 -5.97 13.08 -37.96
N LEU A 319 -6.35 12.10 -37.16
CA LEU A 319 -7.36 11.09 -37.54
C LEU A 319 -8.75 11.70 -37.76
N ASP A 320 -9.13 12.74 -37.03
CA ASP A 320 -10.41 13.42 -37.20
C ASP A 320 -10.48 14.23 -38.49
N LYS A 321 -9.34 14.71 -38.99
CA LYS A 321 -9.25 15.45 -40.27
C LYS A 321 -9.28 14.55 -41.52
N LYS A 322 -9.35 13.22 -41.38
CA LYS A 322 -9.51 12.20 -42.46
C LYS A 322 -8.48 12.24 -43.61
N MET A 323 -7.35 12.95 -43.48
CA MET A 323 -6.52 13.29 -44.62
C MET A 323 -5.06 12.83 -44.54
N GLN A 324 -4.68 11.98 -43.56
CA GLN A 324 -3.26 11.72 -43.34
C GLN A 324 -2.93 10.21 -43.28
N THR A 325 -1.89 9.83 -43.98
CA THR A 325 -1.28 8.51 -43.89
C THR A 325 -0.52 8.39 -42.57
N LEU A 326 -0.23 7.16 -42.13
CA LEU A 326 0.59 6.93 -40.92
C LEU A 326 1.95 7.66 -41.03
N ILE A 327 2.56 7.72 -42.23
CA ILE A 327 3.83 8.40 -42.45
C ILE A 327 3.71 9.90 -42.15
N SER A 328 2.72 10.58 -42.71
CA SER A 328 2.52 12.03 -42.46
C SER A 328 2.15 12.34 -41.01
N ILE A 329 1.49 11.42 -40.31
CA ILE A 329 1.22 11.57 -38.88
C ILE A 329 2.49 11.41 -38.06
N LYS A 330 3.39 10.46 -38.42
CA LYS A 330 4.72 10.32 -37.79
C LYS A 330 5.56 11.59 -37.96
N ASP A 331 5.61 12.14 -39.17
CA ASP A 331 6.37 13.36 -39.43
C ASP A 331 5.83 14.54 -38.61
N LEU A 332 4.53 14.69 -38.54
CA LEU A 332 3.89 15.73 -37.70
C LEU A 332 4.16 15.53 -36.21
N CYS A 333 4.11 14.30 -35.72
CA CYS A 333 4.44 13.97 -34.34
C CYS A 333 5.91 14.33 -34.01
N ASN A 334 6.85 13.96 -34.87
CA ASN A 334 8.27 14.28 -34.73
C ASN A 334 8.51 15.80 -34.75
N GLN A 335 7.85 16.53 -35.67
CA GLN A 335 7.91 17.99 -35.70
C GLN A 335 7.42 18.59 -34.35
N LYS A 336 6.29 18.12 -33.82
CA LYS A 336 5.74 18.60 -32.56
C LYS A 336 6.63 18.31 -31.35
N LEU A 337 7.32 17.18 -31.34
CA LEU A 337 8.31 16.87 -30.31
C LEU A 337 9.50 17.83 -30.37
N GLN A 338 10.02 18.10 -31.57
CA GLN A 338 11.11 19.05 -31.74
C GLN A 338 10.72 20.48 -31.34
N GLU A 339 9.51 20.95 -31.72
CA GLU A 339 9.00 22.27 -31.36
C GLU A 339 8.92 22.48 -29.83
N ARG A 340 8.83 21.39 -29.03
CA ARG A 340 8.74 21.43 -27.57
C ARG A 340 10.00 20.98 -26.84
N GLU A 341 11.09 20.76 -27.55
CA GLU A 341 12.36 20.27 -27.00
C GLU A 341 12.18 18.95 -26.19
N LEU A 342 11.17 18.13 -26.58
CA LEU A 342 10.95 16.83 -25.99
C LEU A 342 11.83 15.81 -26.71
N ASP A 343 12.62 15.09 -25.93
CA ASP A 343 13.62 14.15 -26.40
C ASP A 343 12.97 12.94 -27.08
N SER A 344 13.25 12.77 -28.37
CA SER A 344 12.81 11.61 -29.15
C SER A 344 13.70 10.38 -28.92
N ASP A 345 14.94 10.57 -28.43
CA ASP A 345 15.96 9.51 -28.36
C ASP A 345 15.64 8.44 -27.29
N THR A 346 14.75 8.75 -26.36
CA THR A 346 14.29 7.82 -25.32
C THR A 346 13.00 7.08 -25.67
N LEU A 347 12.42 7.35 -26.84
CA LEU A 347 11.19 6.72 -27.31
C LEU A 347 11.50 5.49 -28.18
N ASP A 348 10.69 4.45 -28.02
CA ASP A 348 10.73 3.31 -28.94
C ASP A 348 10.29 3.77 -30.35
N ASP A 349 11.01 3.36 -31.39
CA ASP A 349 10.72 3.71 -32.79
C ASP A 349 9.29 3.39 -33.22
N LEU A 350 8.66 2.42 -32.59
CA LEU A 350 7.29 2.00 -32.87
C LEU A 350 6.23 2.72 -32.00
N LEU A 351 6.63 3.56 -31.05
CA LEU A 351 5.68 4.15 -30.10
C LEU A 351 4.57 4.95 -30.79
N ILE A 352 4.93 5.77 -31.78
CA ILE A 352 3.93 6.57 -32.53
C ILE A 352 2.98 5.65 -33.31
N GLU A 353 3.49 4.55 -33.87
CA GLU A 353 2.64 3.54 -34.53
C GLU A 353 1.71 2.85 -33.54
N VAL A 354 2.21 2.48 -32.36
CA VAL A 354 1.40 1.89 -31.29
C VAL A 354 0.24 2.82 -30.92
N LEU A 355 0.53 4.10 -30.64
CA LEU A 355 -0.47 5.08 -30.26
C LEU A 355 -1.48 5.34 -31.42
N TYR A 356 -1.02 5.33 -32.64
CA TYR A 356 -1.87 5.44 -33.84
C TYR A 356 -2.85 4.26 -33.95
N TYR A 357 -2.34 3.02 -33.86
CA TYR A 357 -3.21 1.83 -33.93
C TYR A 357 -4.11 1.69 -32.68
N GLU A 358 -3.66 2.14 -31.50
CA GLU A 358 -4.54 2.23 -30.32
C GLU A 358 -5.75 3.15 -30.56
N GLN A 359 -5.54 4.31 -31.17
CA GLN A 359 -6.63 5.22 -31.47
C GLN A 359 -7.60 4.64 -32.50
N GLN A 360 -7.11 3.93 -33.51
CA GLN A 360 -7.95 3.22 -34.46
C GLN A 360 -8.74 2.08 -33.81
N PHE A 361 -8.10 1.30 -32.95
CA PHE A 361 -8.72 0.22 -32.20
C PHE A 361 -9.85 0.72 -31.29
N ARG A 362 -9.66 1.86 -30.61
CA ARG A 362 -10.72 2.51 -29.83
C ARG A 362 -11.90 2.91 -30.69
N LYS A 363 -11.65 3.54 -31.85
CA LYS A 363 -12.71 3.90 -32.79
C LYS A 363 -13.45 2.67 -33.34
N TYR A 364 -12.72 1.57 -33.56
CA TYR A 364 -13.30 0.29 -34.01
C TYR A 364 -14.25 -0.31 -32.96
N ASN A 365 -13.90 -0.22 -31.68
CA ASN A 365 -14.68 -0.74 -30.55
C ASN A 365 -15.74 0.25 -30.00
N GLY A 366 -15.88 1.43 -30.59
CA GLY A 366 -16.85 2.43 -30.17
C GLY A 366 -16.54 3.08 -28.81
N THR A 367 -15.26 3.12 -28.38
CA THR A 367 -14.79 3.69 -27.11
C THR A 367 -13.92 4.95 -27.29
#